data_df03c60ce73748051abbc0be256f662d
#
_entry.id   df03c60ce73748051abbc0be256f662d
#
_cell.length_a   1.000
_cell.length_b   1.000
_cell.length_c   1.000
_cell.angle_alpha   90.00
_cell.angle_beta   90.00
_cell.angle_gamma   90.00
#
_symmetry.space_group_name_H-M   'P 1'
#
loop_
_entity.id
_entity.type
_entity.pdbx_description
1 polymer ?
#
loop_
_entity_poly.entity_id
_entity_poly.type
_entity_poly.pdbx_seq_one_letter_code
_entity_poly.pdbx_strand_id
1 'polypeptide(L)'
;MKEIIFAGFGGQGVLTGGLIIAYTASNMDLNTVWMPSYGPTMRGGKANCTVKYGETPDEVIGSPVMEEADILIAMNEPSLDYLEFCKPDCAVFVNANAVPESHVYPESVSVTRIDVVELANEIHNVKGQNLVMLGAVIKKMGLFDEEYAEKAMCKMFEEKGKGKFNAANIAALRKGYDAVD
;
A
#
# COMPACT_ATOMS: atom_id res chain seq x y z
N MET A 1 -16.61 4.86 -0.14
CA MET A 1 -15.66 4.07 -0.97
C MET A 1 -14.26 4.59 -0.77
N LYS A 2 -13.28 3.72 -0.63
CA LYS A 2 -11.85 4.05 -0.57
C LYS A 2 -11.16 3.73 -1.89
N GLU A 3 -10.36 4.66 -2.39
CA GLU A 3 -9.59 4.54 -3.61
C GLU A 3 -8.10 4.75 -3.35
N ILE A 4 -7.29 3.73 -3.63
CA ILE A 4 -5.87 3.69 -3.23
C ILE A 4 -5.01 3.36 -4.45
N ILE A 5 -3.92 4.13 -4.65
CA ILE A 5 -2.87 3.81 -5.61
C ILE A 5 -1.63 3.35 -4.84
N PHE A 6 -1.09 2.19 -5.17
CA PHE A 6 0.18 1.72 -4.66
C PHE A 6 1.16 1.60 -5.83
N ALA A 7 2.17 2.46 -5.86
CA ALA A 7 3.08 2.61 -7.00
C ALA A 7 4.55 2.47 -6.60
N GLY A 8 5.37 1.98 -7.53
CA GLY A 8 6.80 1.75 -7.35
C GLY A 8 7.44 1.14 -8.60
N PHE A 9 8.53 0.40 -8.38
CA PHE A 9 9.15 -0.42 -9.40
C PHE A 9 8.81 -1.91 -9.24
N GLY A 10 8.87 -2.64 -10.34
CA GLY A 10 8.82 -4.09 -10.33
C GLY A 10 9.89 -4.66 -9.40
N GLY A 11 9.47 -5.48 -8.43
CA GLY A 11 10.32 -6.03 -7.37
C GLY A 11 10.17 -5.35 -5.99
N GLN A 12 9.58 -4.16 -5.91
CA GLN A 12 9.31 -3.47 -4.64
C GLN A 12 8.05 -3.97 -3.91
N GLY A 13 7.35 -4.96 -4.46
CA GLY A 13 6.20 -5.59 -3.79
C GLY A 13 4.91 -4.75 -3.78
N VAL A 14 4.80 -3.73 -4.63
CA VAL A 14 3.63 -2.83 -4.67
C VAL A 14 2.34 -3.57 -5.01
N LEU A 15 2.39 -4.51 -5.95
CA LEU A 15 1.24 -5.35 -6.31
C LEU A 15 0.79 -6.24 -5.15
N THR A 16 1.75 -6.77 -4.38
CA THR A 16 1.46 -7.59 -3.20
C THR A 16 0.82 -6.74 -2.10
N GLY A 17 1.33 -5.53 -1.87
CA GLY A 17 0.76 -4.60 -0.89
C GLY A 17 -0.70 -4.24 -1.20
N GLY A 18 -0.98 -3.85 -2.44
CA GLY A 18 -2.36 -3.57 -2.86
C GLY A 18 -3.26 -4.80 -2.82
N LEU A 19 -2.73 -5.98 -3.16
CA LEU A 19 -3.51 -7.22 -3.06
C LEU A 19 -3.86 -7.56 -1.59
N ILE A 20 -2.98 -7.27 -0.63
CA ILE A 20 -3.28 -7.45 0.81
C ILE A 20 -4.45 -6.55 1.22
N ILE A 21 -4.45 -5.28 0.81
CA ILE A 21 -5.57 -4.36 1.08
C ILE A 21 -6.86 -4.92 0.52
N ALA A 22 -6.86 -5.30 -0.76
CA ALA A 22 -8.04 -5.83 -1.43
C ALA A 22 -8.55 -7.14 -0.80
N TYR A 23 -7.62 -8.05 -0.46
CA TYR A 23 -7.96 -9.31 0.19
C TYR A 23 -8.55 -9.09 1.59
N THR A 24 -7.99 -8.14 2.35
CA THR A 24 -8.50 -7.78 3.68
C THR A 24 -9.93 -7.23 3.59
N ALA A 25 -10.17 -6.27 2.69
CA ALA A 25 -11.51 -5.70 2.46
C ALA A 25 -12.52 -6.77 1.99
N SER A 26 -12.11 -7.64 1.06
CA SER A 26 -12.97 -8.72 0.55
C SER A 26 -13.33 -9.75 1.64
N ASN A 27 -12.45 -10.04 2.59
CA ASN A 27 -12.77 -10.91 3.74
C ASN A 27 -13.71 -10.24 4.76
N MET A 28 -13.97 -8.94 4.63
CA MET A 28 -14.98 -8.19 5.40
C MET A 28 -16.31 -8.08 4.62
N ASP A 29 -16.50 -8.89 3.59
CA ASP A 29 -17.66 -8.88 2.69
C ASP A 29 -17.87 -7.52 1.97
N LEU A 30 -16.81 -6.71 1.85
CA LEU A 30 -16.85 -5.45 1.10
C LEU A 30 -16.63 -5.70 -0.39
N ASN A 31 -17.41 -5.02 -1.23
CA ASN A 31 -17.15 -5.00 -2.67
C ASN A 31 -15.76 -4.43 -2.91
N THR A 32 -14.94 -5.14 -3.69
CA THR A 32 -13.53 -4.81 -3.84
C THR A 32 -13.05 -5.04 -5.26
N VAL A 33 -12.26 -4.11 -5.77
CA VAL A 33 -11.55 -4.22 -7.06
C VAL A 33 -10.06 -4.00 -6.82
N TRP A 34 -9.24 -4.87 -7.39
CA TRP A 34 -7.79 -4.73 -7.46
C TRP A 34 -7.34 -4.84 -8.91
N MET A 35 -6.72 -3.78 -9.42
CA MET A 35 -6.19 -3.70 -10.78
C MET A 35 -4.68 -3.51 -10.76
N PRO A 36 -3.89 -4.55 -11.03
CA PRO A 36 -2.45 -4.43 -11.22
C PRO A 36 -2.12 -3.87 -12.60
N SER A 37 -1.07 -3.03 -12.67
CA SER A 37 -0.49 -2.53 -13.90
C SER A 37 1.03 -2.59 -13.80
N TYR A 38 1.67 -3.10 -14.84
CA TYR A 38 3.12 -3.13 -14.94
C TYR A 38 3.53 -2.89 -16.39
N GLY A 39 4.65 -2.21 -16.57
CA GLY A 39 5.23 -1.96 -17.88
C GLY A 39 5.79 -3.23 -18.53
N PRO A 40 6.30 -3.14 -19.76
CA PRO A 40 6.84 -4.28 -20.51
C PRO A 40 8.03 -4.96 -19.83
N THR A 41 8.69 -4.29 -18.89
CA THR A 41 9.77 -4.86 -18.07
C THR A 41 9.23 -5.23 -16.68
N MET A 42 9.18 -6.52 -16.39
CA MET A 42 8.66 -7.04 -15.11
C MET A 42 9.55 -6.71 -13.88
N ARG A 43 10.82 -6.37 -14.08
CA ARG A 43 11.75 -5.96 -13.01
C ARG A 43 12.39 -4.63 -13.37
N GLY A 44 12.39 -3.69 -12.42
CA GLY A 44 12.96 -2.35 -12.56
C GLY A 44 12.12 -1.36 -13.40
N GLY A 45 11.04 -1.82 -14.04
CA GLY A 45 10.07 -0.95 -14.72
C GLY A 45 9.01 -0.41 -13.75
N LYS A 46 8.28 0.64 -14.16
CA LYS A 46 7.16 1.18 -13.39
C LYS A 46 6.11 0.08 -13.17
N ALA A 47 5.67 -0.06 -11.93
CA ALA A 47 4.61 -0.97 -11.53
C ALA A 47 3.68 -0.26 -10.57
N ASN A 48 2.39 -0.47 -10.70
CA ASN A 48 1.40 0.04 -9.76
C ASN A 48 0.21 -0.92 -9.66
N CYS A 49 -0.59 -0.71 -8.66
CA CYS A 49 -1.94 -1.25 -8.63
C CYS A 49 -2.88 -0.21 -8.03
N THR A 50 -4.11 -0.27 -8.48
CA THR A 50 -5.21 0.46 -7.87
C THR A 50 -6.08 -0.50 -7.08
N VAL A 51 -6.56 -0.04 -5.94
CA VAL A 51 -7.50 -0.76 -5.09
C VAL A 51 -8.68 0.14 -4.82
N LYS A 52 -9.88 -0.36 -5.09
CA LYS A 52 -11.13 0.28 -4.67
C LYS A 52 -11.87 -0.69 -3.77
N TYR A 53 -12.42 -0.21 -2.66
CA TYR A 53 -13.34 -1.01 -1.86
C TYR A 53 -14.43 -0.14 -1.24
N GLY A 54 -15.61 -0.72 -1.10
CA GLY A 54 -16.74 -0.11 -0.43
C GLY A 54 -16.50 -0.01 1.08
N GLU A 55 -17.05 1.01 1.72
CA GLU A 55 -17.02 1.14 3.19
C GLU A 55 -18.19 0.40 3.83
N THR A 56 -19.16 -0.02 3.02
CA THR A 56 -20.27 -0.90 3.41
C THR A 56 -20.46 -2.02 2.39
N PRO A 57 -21.02 -3.18 2.78
CA PRO A 57 -21.27 -4.31 1.86
C PRO A 57 -22.17 -3.98 0.67
N ASP A 58 -23.07 -3.02 0.83
CA ASP A 58 -24.03 -2.64 -0.21
C ASP A 58 -23.47 -1.57 -1.18
N GLU A 59 -22.28 -1.02 -0.90
CA GLU A 59 -21.69 -0.01 -1.76
C GLU A 59 -21.14 -0.63 -3.04
N VAL A 60 -21.68 -0.19 -4.19
CA VAL A 60 -21.32 -0.73 -5.50
C VAL A 60 -20.17 0.05 -6.11
N ILE A 61 -19.16 -0.68 -6.61
CA ILE A 61 -18.06 -0.10 -7.38
C ILE A 61 -18.46 -0.02 -8.83
N GLY A 62 -18.81 1.19 -9.30
CA GLY A 62 -19.30 1.40 -10.68
C GLY A 62 -18.21 1.26 -11.75
N SER A 63 -17.00 1.74 -11.49
CA SER A 63 -15.86 1.66 -12.41
C SER A 63 -14.62 1.12 -11.72
N PRO A 64 -13.89 0.18 -12.33
CA PRO A 64 -12.61 -0.29 -11.81
C PRO A 64 -11.47 0.72 -12.06
N VAL A 65 -11.67 1.67 -12.96
CA VAL A 65 -10.66 2.66 -13.31
C VAL A 65 -10.53 3.70 -12.21
N MET A 66 -9.29 4.03 -11.84
CA MET A 66 -9.00 5.08 -10.87
C MET A 66 -9.28 6.45 -11.52
N GLU A 67 -10.10 7.25 -10.86
CA GLU A 67 -10.38 8.63 -11.27
C GLU A 67 -9.80 9.60 -10.26
N GLU A 68 -10.02 9.36 -8.98
CA GLU A 68 -9.55 10.20 -7.88
C GLU A 68 -9.11 9.34 -6.70
N ALA A 69 -7.85 9.46 -6.28
CA ALA A 69 -7.30 8.68 -5.19
C ALA A 69 -7.47 9.37 -3.83
N ASP A 70 -7.94 8.63 -2.83
CA ASP A 70 -7.89 9.01 -1.41
C ASP A 70 -6.49 8.87 -0.84
N ILE A 71 -5.75 7.85 -1.31
CA ILE A 71 -4.44 7.50 -0.79
C ILE A 71 -3.50 7.16 -1.95
N LEU A 72 -2.33 7.80 -1.98
CA LEU A 72 -1.21 7.45 -2.84
C LEU A 72 -0.06 6.89 -1.99
N ILE A 73 0.40 5.69 -2.32
CA ILE A 73 1.57 5.06 -1.72
C ILE A 73 2.67 5.01 -2.76
N ALA A 74 3.70 5.83 -2.60
CA ALA A 74 4.80 5.99 -3.55
C ALA A 74 6.10 5.40 -2.98
N MET A 75 6.53 4.26 -3.53
CA MET A 75 7.77 3.58 -3.11
C MET A 75 9.03 4.17 -3.74
N ASN A 76 8.91 5.10 -4.66
CA ASN A 76 10.02 5.81 -5.31
C ASN A 76 9.55 7.14 -5.93
N GLU A 77 10.49 7.99 -6.31
CA GLU A 77 10.20 9.31 -6.86
C GLU A 77 9.35 9.27 -8.15
N PRO A 78 9.60 8.39 -9.15
CA PRO A 78 8.76 8.32 -10.34
C PRO A 78 7.29 7.94 -10.08
N SER A 79 6.98 7.40 -8.90
CA SER A 79 5.61 7.10 -8.50
C SER A 79 4.82 8.35 -8.11
N LEU A 80 5.48 9.49 -7.95
CA LEU A 80 4.83 10.78 -7.70
C LEU A 80 4.15 11.34 -8.97
N ASP A 81 4.38 10.76 -10.14
CA ASP A 81 3.58 11.06 -11.34
C ASP A 81 2.07 10.81 -11.08
N TYR A 82 1.74 9.89 -10.16
CA TYR A 82 0.35 9.61 -9.78
C TYR A 82 -0.30 10.67 -8.88
N LEU A 83 0.42 11.72 -8.47
CA LEU A 83 -0.18 12.88 -7.79
C LEU A 83 -1.29 13.55 -8.64
N GLU A 84 -1.24 13.41 -9.95
CA GLU A 84 -2.29 13.91 -10.85
C GLU A 84 -3.67 13.28 -10.60
N PHE A 85 -3.72 12.09 -10.01
CA PHE A 85 -4.95 11.39 -9.63
C PHE A 85 -5.36 11.62 -8.18
N CYS A 86 -4.58 12.39 -7.41
CA CYS A 86 -4.90 12.67 -6.02
C CYS A 86 -6.00 13.74 -5.94
N LYS A 87 -7.09 13.40 -5.26
CA LYS A 87 -8.11 14.39 -4.93
C LYS A 87 -7.61 15.38 -3.85
N PRO A 88 -8.28 16.51 -3.65
CA PRO A 88 -8.02 17.35 -2.47
C PRO A 88 -8.09 16.51 -1.20
N ASP A 89 -7.17 16.77 -0.26
CA ASP A 89 -7.00 16.04 1.01
C ASP A 89 -6.50 14.58 0.86
N CYS A 90 -6.02 14.18 -0.33
CA CYS A 90 -5.38 12.88 -0.51
C CYS A 90 -4.20 12.70 0.47
N ALA A 91 -4.14 11.53 1.09
CA ALA A 91 -3.00 11.15 1.93
C ALA A 91 -1.90 10.51 1.08
N VAL A 92 -0.74 11.13 1.03
CA VAL A 92 0.41 10.66 0.26
C VAL A 92 1.46 10.07 1.19
N PHE A 93 1.72 8.78 1.05
CA PHE A 93 2.78 8.07 1.78
C PHE A 93 3.97 7.87 0.87
N VAL A 94 5.15 8.30 1.30
CA VAL A 94 6.36 8.19 0.49
C VAL A 94 7.48 7.46 1.21
N ASN A 95 8.20 6.64 0.46
CA ASN A 95 9.44 6.05 0.93
C ASN A 95 10.52 7.14 1.05
N ALA A 96 10.88 7.50 2.27
CA ALA A 96 11.81 8.58 2.57
C ALA A 96 13.20 8.36 1.96
N ASN A 97 13.61 7.10 1.75
CA ASN A 97 14.90 6.76 1.16
C ASN A 97 14.94 6.94 -0.38
N ALA A 98 13.80 6.98 -1.03
CA ALA A 98 13.70 6.97 -2.49
C ALA A 98 13.04 8.23 -3.07
N VAL A 99 12.57 9.13 -2.20
CA VAL A 99 11.98 10.42 -2.59
C VAL A 99 12.76 11.54 -1.90
N PRO A 100 13.38 12.48 -2.65
CA PRO A 100 14.12 13.60 -2.08
C PRO A 100 13.26 14.44 -1.12
N GLU A 101 13.87 14.95 -0.05
CA GLU A 101 13.20 15.89 0.86
C GLU A 101 12.81 17.21 0.18
N SER A 102 13.57 17.58 -0.84
CA SER A 102 13.33 18.80 -1.62
C SER A 102 12.15 18.70 -2.60
N HIS A 103 11.50 17.52 -2.70
CA HIS A 103 10.32 17.38 -3.56
C HIS A 103 9.18 18.26 -3.07
N VAL A 104 8.60 19.03 -3.98
CA VAL A 104 7.48 19.94 -3.68
C VAL A 104 6.17 19.24 -4.00
N TYR A 105 5.30 19.18 -3.01
CA TYR A 105 3.97 18.58 -3.14
C TYR A 105 2.90 19.66 -3.31
N PRO A 106 1.76 19.34 -3.95
CA PRO A 106 0.60 20.22 -3.91
C PRO A 106 0.16 20.53 -2.47
N GLU A 107 -0.26 21.75 -2.20
CA GLU A 107 -0.77 22.14 -0.87
C GLU A 107 -2.04 21.37 -0.47
N SER A 108 -2.74 20.82 -1.45
CA SER A 108 -3.99 20.07 -1.26
C SER A 108 -3.79 18.64 -0.75
N VAL A 109 -2.56 18.16 -0.59
CA VAL A 109 -2.31 16.79 -0.12
C VAL A 109 -1.59 16.77 1.22
N SER A 110 -1.82 15.73 2.01
CA SER A 110 -1.08 15.48 3.25
C SER A 110 0.02 14.45 2.99
N VAL A 111 1.26 14.75 3.39
CA VAL A 111 2.41 13.87 3.10
C VAL A 111 2.94 13.23 4.38
N THR A 112 3.10 11.91 4.36
CA THR A 112 3.76 11.12 5.40
C THR A 112 4.99 10.44 4.81
N ARG A 113 6.16 10.70 5.36
CA ARG A 113 7.44 10.13 4.95
C ARG A 113 7.81 8.97 5.87
N ILE A 114 8.07 7.80 5.32
CA ILE A 114 8.43 6.59 6.07
C ILE A 114 9.78 6.08 5.57
N ASP A 115 10.75 5.91 6.48
CA ASP A 115 12.03 5.27 6.16
C ASP A 115 11.88 3.73 6.18
N VAL A 116 11.27 3.19 5.13
CA VAL A 116 11.00 1.76 5.05
C VAL A 116 12.27 0.91 4.93
N VAL A 117 13.37 1.49 4.47
CA VAL A 117 14.65 0.77 4.34
C VAL A 117 15.26 0.56 5.72
N GLU A 118 15.36 1.62 6.51
CA GLU A 118 15.90 1.54 7.88
C GLU A 118 15.03 0.60 8.73
N LEU A 119 13.72 0.82 8.75
CA LEU A 119 12.77 0.03 9.52
C LEU A 119 12.81 -1.47 9.14
N ALA A 120 12.93 -1.79 7.84
CA ALA A 120 13.04 -3.17 7.40
C ALA A 120 14.40 -3.80 7.77
N ASN A 121 15.48 -3.01 7.79
CA ASN A 121 16.80 -3.46 8.23
C ASN A 121 16.84 -3.77 9.73
N GLU A 122 16.21 -2.96 10.58
CA GLU A 122 16.14 -3.18 12.02
C GLU A 122 15.53 -4.54 12.38
N ILE A 123 14.58 -5.03 11.58
CA ILE A 123 13.95 -6.34 11.77
C ILE A 123 14.57 -7.45 10.90
N HIS A 124 15.73 -7.19 10.29
CA HIS A 124 16.43 -8.12 9.39
C HIS A 124 15.56 -8.66 8.24
N ASN A 125 14.59 -7.87 7.77
CA ASN A 125 13.68 -8.23 6.67
C ASN A 125 13.70 -7.19 5.54
N VAL A 126 14.83 -7.08 4.86
CA VAL A 126 15.03 -6.13 3.73
C VAL A 126 13.96 -6.25 2.64
N LYS A 127 13.36 -7.43 2.48
CA LYS A 127 12.27 -7.65 1.50
C LYS A 127 10.90 -7.21 2.00
N GLY A 128 10.77 -6.85 3.26
CA GLY A 128 9.52 -6.46 3.90
C GLY A 128 9.18 -4.97 3.78
N GLN A 129 9.94 -4.17 3.03
CA GLN A 129 9.74 -2.72 2.92
C GLN A 129 8.31 -2.32 2.52
N ASN A 130 7.71 -3.04 1.58
CA ASN A 130 6.33 -2.81 1.17
C ASN A 130 5.33 -3.10 2.30
N LEU A 131 5.62 -4.06 3.18
CA LEU A 131 4.78 -4.38 4.33
C LEU A 131 4.96 -3.36 5.47
N VAL A 132 6.17 -2.85 5.67
CA VAL A 132 6.42 -1.73 6.58
C VAL A 132 5.60 -0.52 6.12
N MET A 133 5.70 -0.16 4.84
CA MET A 133 4.89 0.93 4.27
C MET A 133 3.39 0.68 4.45
N LEU A 134 2.93 -0.55 4.14
CA LEU A 134 1.53 -0.92 4.27
C LEU A 134 1.03 -0.81 5.72
N GLY A 135 1.83 -1.25 6.69
CA GLY A 135 1.51 -1.09 8.12
C GLY A 135 1.28 0.36 8.49
N ALA A 136 2.22 1.25 8.13
CA ALA A 136 2.08 2.68 8.38
C ALA A 136 0.79 3.26 7.77
N VAL A 137 0.45 2.84 6.55
CA VAL A 137 -0.79 3.28 5.87
C VAL A 137 -2.03 2.77 6.60
N ILE A 138 -2.09 1.48 6.94
CA ILE A 138 -3.24 0.89 7.65
C ILE A 138 -3.47 1.62 8.97
N LYS A 139 -2.42 1.81 9.77
CA LYS A 139 -2.49 2.47 11.07
C LYS A 139 -2.93 3.91 10.95
N LYS A 140 -2.20 4.71 10.20
CA LYS A 140 -2.44 6.17 10.10
C LYS A 140 -3.79 6.51 9.47
N MET A 141 -4.23 5.71 8.52
CA MET A 141 -5.51 5.93 7.83
C MET A 141 -6.69 5.19 8.49
N GLY A 142 -6.44 4.34 9.48
CA GLY A 142 -7.47 3.55 10.13
C GLY A 142 -8.24 2.66 9.14
N LEU A 143 -7.55 2.08 8.15
CA LEU A 143 -8.21 1.33 7.08
C LEU A 143 -8.88 0.06 7.59
N PHE A 144 -8.20 -0.64 8.49
CA PHE A 144 -8.63 -1.90 9.08
C PHE A 144 -8.14 -2.00 10.52
N ASP A 145 -8.77 -2.86 11.29
CA ASP A 145 -8.19 -3.33 12.55
C ASP A 145 -6.85 -4.03 12.28
N GLU A 146 -5.83 -3.71 13.07
CA GLU A 146 -4.45 -4.17 12.85
C GLU A 146 -4.36 -5.70 12.92
N GLU A 147 -4.98 -6.32 13.94
CA GLU A 147 -4.96 -7.76 14.12
C GLU A 147 -5.73 -8.47 12.99
N TYR A 148 -6.82 -7.87 12.52
CA TYR A 148 -7.58 -8.39 11.40
C TYR A 148 -6.77 -8.36 10.09
N ALA A 149 -6.07 -7.24 9.83
CA ALA A 149 -5.22 -7.11 8.64
C ALA A 149 -4.05 -8.12 8.66
N GLU A 150 -3.43 -8.36 9.83
CA GLU A 150 -2.40 -9.39 10.00
C GLU A 150 -2.94 -10.79 9.67
N LYS A 151 -4.09 -11.15 10.21
CA LYS A 151 -4.73 -12.44 9.96
C LYS A 151 -5.09 -12.63 8.49
N ALA A 152 -5.66 -11.61 7.85
CA ALA A 152 -6.01 -11.63 6.44
C ALA A 152 -4.75 -11.79 5.56
N MET A 153 -3.70 -11.04 5.83
CA MET A 153 -2.41 -11.17 5.15
C MET A 153 -1.85 -12.58 5.29
N CYS A 154 -1.80 -13.13 6.50
CA CYS A 154 -1.29 -14.49 6.74
C CYS A 154 -2.06 -15.54 5.96
N LYS A 155 -3.39 -15.47 6.01
CA LYS A 155 -4.29 -16.37 5.27
C LYS A 155 -4.01 -16.30 3.77
N MET A 156 -3.90 -15.09 3.20
CA MET A 156 -3.56 -14.91 1.78
C MET A 156 -2.22 -15.56 1.41
N PHE A 157 -1.19 -15.43 2.26
CA PHE A 157 0.10 -16.06 2.00
C PHE A 157 0.06 -17.58 2.14
N GLU A 158 -0.72 -18.11 3.08
CA GLU A 158 -0.93 -19.56 3.24
C GLU A 158 -1.61 -20.18 2.03
N GLU A 159 -2.68 -19.58 1.54
CA GLU A 159 -3.39 -20.00 0.33
C GLU A 159 -2.48 -20.04 -0.91
N LYS A 160 -1.44 -19.18 -0.94
CA LYS A 160 -0.41 -19.15 -1.98
C LYS A 160 0.79 -20.08 -1.70
N GLY A 161 0.71 -20.93 -0.66
CA GLY A 161 1.80 -21.82 -0.25
C GLY A 161 3.04 -21.10 0.31
N LYS A 162 2.86 -19.87 0.81
CA LYS A 162 3.93 -18.99 1.31
C LYS A 162 3.82 -18.71 2.81
N GLY A 163 3.03 -19.46 3.57
CA GLY A 163 2.81 -19.27 5.01
C GLY A 163 4.09 -19.29 5.86
N LYS A 164 5.17 -19.95 5.38
CA LYS A 164 6.47 -19.94 6.05
C LYS A 164 7.07 -18.54 6.25
N PHE A 165 6.58 -17.53 5.54
CA PHE A 165 7.04 -16.13 5.67
C PHE A 165 6.16 -15.31 6.63
N ASN A 166 5.07 -15.87 7.17
CA ASN A 166 4.09 -15.11 7.95
C ASN A 166 4.72 -14.41 9.14
N ALA A 167 5.61 -15.07 9.90
CA ALA A 167 6.26 -14.44 11.05
C ALA A 167 7.07 -13.18 10.66
N ALA A 168 7.84 -13.25 9.58
CA ALA A 168 8.62 -12.12 9.08
C ALA A 168 7.71 -11.01 8.48
N ASN A 169 6.62 -11.41 7.85
CA ASN A 169 5.64 -10.49 7.28
C ASN A 169 4.87 -9.72 8.38
N ILE A 170 4.45 -10.40 9.45
CA ILE A 170 3.83 -9.77 10.62
C ILE A 170 4.79 -8.76 11.26
N ALA A 171 6.05 -9.16 11.46
CA ALA A 171 7.05 -8.26 12.03
C ALA A 171 7.22 -6.98 11.20
N ALA A 172 7.22 -7.10 9.87
CA ALA A 172 7.32 -5.95 8.97
C ALA A 172 6.07 -5.06 9.04
N LEU A 173 4.88 -5.64 9.06
CA LEU A 173 3.62 -4.90 9.14
C LEU A 173 3.54 -4.11 10.47
N ARG A 174 3.85 -4.78 11.61
CA ARG A 174 3.89 -4.16 12.93
C ARG A 174 4.93 -3.05 13.03
N LYS A 175 6.09 -3.25 12.41
CA LYS A 175 7.12 -2.20 12.35
C LYS A 175 6.59 -0.93 11.66
N GLY A 176 5.73 -1.10 10.66
CA GLY A 176 5.01 0.01 10.02
C GLY A 176 3.98 0.65 10.93
N TYR A 177 3.22 -0.13 11.71
CA TYR A 177 2.28 0.41 12.71
C TYR A 177 3.00 1.30 13.73
N ASP A 178 4.15 0.83 14.24
CA ASP A 178 4.94 1.54 15.26
C ASP A 178 5.62 2.81 14.71
N ALA A 179 5.70 2.98 13.39
CA ALA A 179 6.38 4.10 12.74
C ALA A 179 5.50 5.37 12.62
N VAL A 180 4.23 5.28 12.94
CA VAL A 180 3.25 6.39 12.83
C VAL A 180 2.34 6.44 14.05
N ASP A 181 1.82 7.65 14.35
CA ASP A 181 0.84 7.91 15.42
C ASP A 181 -0.58 7.64 14.95
#